data_294b371df480793725a0355a59b6b225
#
_entry.id   294b371df480793725a0355a59b6b225
#
_cell.length_a   1.000
_cell.length_b   1.000
_cell.length_c   1.000
_cell.angle_alpha   90.00
_cell.angle_beta   90.00
_cell.angle_gamma   90.00
#
_symmetry.space_group_name_H-M   'P 1'
#
loop_
_entity.id
_entity.type
_entity.pdbx_description
1 polymer ?
#
loop_
_entity_poly.entity_id
_entity_poly.type
_entity_poly.pdbx_seq_one_letter_code
_entity_poly.pdbx_strand_id
1 'polypeptide(L)'
;AHRIRQLLNGSENLAAHANCNRVQDPYSIRCIPQVHGASRNAWQHLLELTEIELNAVTDNPIITKTAEAISGGNFHGQPLAMALDYATVAAAEIGNIADRRCYLLLEGKNGLPRLLTTNSGRNAGLMIPQYTTAALVTENKTLCYPASADSIPTSLGQEDHVSMGSISGRKFNQVLGNLDKILAIELRDAAQAREFRRPLPFSAWLEFQLRLMRQQV
;
A
#
# COMPACT_ATOMS: atom_id res chain seq x y z
N ALA A 1 -5.29 1.62 -14.93
CA ALA A 1 -4.82 1.32 -16.30
C ALA A 1 -4.23 2.55 -17.00
N HIS A 2 -4.94 3.70 -17.02
CA HIS A 2 -4.50 4.90 -17.75
C HIS A 2 -3.11 5.39 -17.30
N ARG A 3 -2.89 5.53 -15.99
CA ARG A 3 -1.60 5.99 -15.43
C ARG A 3 -0.43 5.09 -15.83
N ILE A 4 -0.62 3.76 -15.82
CA ILE A 4 0.45 2.82 -16.21
C ILE A 4 0.78 2.99 -17.70
N ARG A 5 -0.22 3.15 -18.57
CA ARG A 5 0.03 3.41 -20.00
C ARG A 5 0.84 4.68 -20.21
N GLN A 6 0.55 5.75 -19.48
CA GLN A 6 1.34 6.98 -19.53
C GLN A 6 2.80 6.78 -19.10
N LEU A 7 3.02 6.05 -17.98
CA LEU A 7 4.35 5.78 -17.45
C LEU A 7 5.21 4.92 -18.40
N LEU A 8 4.60 4.02 -19.16
CA LEU A 8 5.28 3.11 -20.09
C LEU A 8 5.42 3.66 -21.50
N ASN A 9 4.82 4.81 -21.80
CA ASN A 9 4.85 5.39 -23.14
C ASN A 9 6.29 5.72 -23.56
N GLY A 10 6.67 5.28 -24.77
CA GLY A 10 8.02 5.49 -25.31
C GLY A 10 9.10 4.56 -24.71
N SER A 11 8.73 3.50 -23.99
CA SER A 11 9.67 2.50 -23.46
C SER A 11 10.10 1.52 -24.56
N GLU A 12 11.38 1.56 -24.94
CA GLU A 12 11.97 0.57 -25.87
C GLU A 12 12.04 -0.82 -25.21
N ASN A 13 12.23 -0.87 -23.90
CA ASN A 13 12.20 -2.13 -23.15
C ASN A 13 10.84 -2.81 -23.26
N LEU A 14 9.73 -2.06 -23.18
CA LEU A 14 8.40 -2.59 -23.41
C LEU A 14 8.20 -3.05 -24.87
N ALA A 15 8.64 -2.27 -25.83
CA ALA A 15 8.53 -2.57 -27.25
C ALA A 15 9.28 -3.89 -27.61
N ALA A 16 10.44 -4.13 -27.01
CA ALA A 16 11.22 -5.36 -27.20
C ALA A 16 10.49 -6.63 -26.70
N HIS A 17 9.44 -6.48 -25.89
CA HIS A 17 8.62 -7.58 -25.37
C HIS A 17 7.32 -7.82 -26.15
N ALA A 18 7.04 -7.04 -27.18
CA ALA A 18 5.78 -7.15 -27.94
C ALA A 18 5.55 -8.54 -28.55
N ASN A 19 6.63 -9.25 -28.93
CA ASN A 19 6.60 -10.57 -29.54
C ASN A 19 7.26 -11.65 -28.66
N CYS A 20 7.23 -11.50 -27.34
CA CYS A 20 7.80 -12.52 -26.45
C CYS A 20 6.95 -13.80 -26.44
N ASN A 21 7.60 -14.95 -26.21
CA ASN A 21 6.94 -16.28 -26.19
C ASN A 21 6.11 -16.53 -24.93
N ARG A 22 5.89 -15.52 -24.07
CA ARG A 22 5.10 -15.69 -22.87
C ARG A 22 3.61 -15.52 -23.19
N VAL A 23 2.81 -16.50 -22.81
CA VAL A 23 1.36 -16.47 -23.01
C VAL A 23 0.71 -15.34 -22.21
N GLN A 24 1.14 -15.12 -20.95
CA GLN A 24 0.63 -14.07 -20.09
C GLN A 24 1.55 -13.79 -18.90
N ASP A 25 1.49 -12.56 -18.37
CA ASP A 25 2.19 -12.17 -17.14
C ASP A 25 1.51 -12.72 -15.88
N PRO A 26 2.27 -12.88 -14.77
CA PRO A 26 1.68 -13.16 -13.46
C PRO A 26 0.68 -12.06 -13.01
N TYR A 27 -0.23 -12.41 -12.13
CA TYR A 27 -1.27 -11.49 -11.65
C TYR A 27 -0.72 -10.25 -10.96
N SER A 28 0.44 -10.35 -10.30
CA SER A 28 1.12 -9.19 -9.70
C SER A 28 1.50 -8.09 -10.70
N ILE A 29 1.51 -8.40 -12.00
CA ILE A 29 1.69 -7.46 -13.10
C ILE A 29 0.37 -7.24 -13.84
N ARG A 30 -0.26 -8.31 -14.32
CA ARG A 30 -1.45 -8.24 -15.16
C ARG A 30 -2.69 -7.68 -14.48
N CYS A 31 -2.84 -7.94 -13.16
CA CYS A 31 -3.99 -7.52 -12.36
C CYS A 31 -3.74 -6.23 -11.55
N ILE A 32 -2.65 -5.50 -11.82
CA ILE A 32 -2.37 -4.20 -11.17
C ILE A 32 -3.60 -3.26 -11.18
N PRO A 33 -4.32 -3.06 -12.31
CA PRO A 33 -5.46 -2.14 -12.31
C PRO A 33 -6.57 -2.53 -11.35
N GLN A 34 -6.87 -3.81 -11.22
CA GLN A 34 -7.93 -4.33 -10.35
C GLN A 34 -7.54 -4.21 -8.88
N VAL A 35 -6.33 -4.68 -8.51
CA VAL A 35 -5.85 -4.68 -7.13
C VAL A 35 -5.64 -3.26 -6.62
N HIS A 36 -4.84 -2.46 -7.32
CA HIS A 36 -4.61 -1.07 -6.91
C HIS A 36 -5.87 -0.21 -7.04
N GLY A 37 -6.79 -0.54 -7.95
CA GLY A 37 -8.09 0.14 -8.08
C GLY A 37 -8.94 -0.06 -6.83
N ALA A 38 -9.05 -1.29 -6.33
CA ALA A 38 -9.77 -1.61 -5.11
C ALA A 38 -9.20 -0.85 -3.90
N SER A 39 -7.87 -0.87 -3.73
CA SER A 39 -7.21 -0.14 -2.64
C SER A 39 -7.41 1.38 -2.72
N ARG A 40 -7.42 1.95 -3.93
CA ARG A 40 -7.72 3.38 -4.12
C ARG A 40 -9.16 3.74 -3.75
N ASN A 41 -10.12 2.87 -4.03
CA ASN A 41 -11.52 3.10 -3.64
C ASN A 41 -11.67 3.08 -2.12
N ALA A 42 -10.99 2.17 -1.42
CA ALA A 42 -10.98 2.15 0.05
C ALA A 42 -10.35 3.41 0.64
N TRP A 43 -9.25 3.89 0.06
CA TRP A 43 -8.64 5.17 0.43
C TRP A 43 -9.58 6.36 0.21
N GLN A 44 -10.25 6.41 -0.94
CA GLN A 44 -11.20 7.48 -1.25
C GLN A 44 -12.36 7.51 -0.25
N HIS A 45 -12.87 6.34 0.13
CA HIS A 45 -13.91 6.22 1.16
C HIS A 45 -13.44 6.77 2.52
N LEU A 46 -12.22 6.45 2.96
CA LEU A 46 -11.65 7.01 4.19
C LEU A 46 -11.52 8.54 4.10
N LEU A 47 -11.06 9.06 2.96
CA LEU A 47 -10.89 10.50 2.75
C LEU A 47 -12.23 11.23 2.86
N GLU A 48 -13.26 10.75 2.15
CA GLU A 48 -14.61 11.35 2.18
C GLU A 48 -15.21 11.36 3.58
N LEU A 49 -15.12 10.27 4.33
CA LEU A 49 -15.58 10.23 5.71
C LEU A 49 -14.78 11.16 6.62
N THR A 50 -13.47 11.22 6.44
CA THR A 50 -12.62 12.12 7.23
C THR A 50 -12.96 13.58 6.97
N GLU A 51 -13.23 13.96 5.72
CA GLU A 51 -13.67 15.32 5.38
C GLU A 51 -15.03 15.68 6.01
N ILE A 52 -15.97 14.74 6.06
CA ILE A 52 -17.26 14.92 6.74
C ILE A 52 -17.04 15.14 8.24
N GLU A 53 -16.31 14.26 8.89
CA GLU A 53 -16.05 14.33 10.34
C GLU A 53 -15.27 15.58 10.75
N LEU A 54 -14.31 16.02 9.96
CA LEU A 54 -13.55 17.27 10.22
C LEU A 54 -14.43 18.53 10.18
N ASN A 55 -15.55 18.48 9.50
CA ASN A 55 -16.49 19.59 9.39
C ASN A 55 -17.77 19.39 10.23
N ALA A 56 -17.88 18.27 10.93
CA ALA A 56 -19.03 17.95 11.76
C ALA A 56 -18.92 18.57 13.17
N VAL A 57 -20.07 18.78 13.81
CA VAL A 57 -20.15 19.11 15.23
C VAL A 57 -20.22 17.79 15.99
N THR A 58 -19.09 17.40 16.62
CA THR A 58 -18.89 16.07 17.20
C THR A 58 -18.84 16.03 18.72
N ASP A 59 -19.24 17.10 19.40
CA ASP A 59 -19.24 17.19 20.87
C ASP A 59 -20.60 16.83 21.49
N ASN A 60 -20.63 16.66 22.80
CA ASN A 60 -21.83 16.47 23.61
C ASN A 60 -21.67 17.17 24.95
N PRO A 61 -22.59 18.10 25.34
CA PRO A 61 -23.75 18.54 24.55
C PRO A 61 -23.38 19.46 23.38
N ILE A 62 -24.21 19.45 22.34
CA ILE A 62 -24.12 20.43 21.27
C ILE A 62 -24.79 21.71 21.76
N ILE A 63 -24.07 22.84 21.71
CA ILE A 63 -24.61 24.16 22.06
C ILE A 63 -25.03 24.89 20.80
N THR A 64 -26.32 25.20 20.69
CA THR A 64 -26.88 25.92 19.55
C THR A 64 -26.56 27.42 19.62
N LYS A 65 -26.79 28.14 18.51
CA LYS A 65 -26.69 29.61 18.45
C LYS A 65 -27.66 30.31 19.41
N THR A 66 -28.74 29.65 19.81
CA THR A 66 -29.75 30.12 20.78
C THR A 66 -29.42 29.72 22.22
N ALA A 67 -28.20 29.23 22.46
CA ALA A 67 -27.73 28.76 23.76
C ALA A 67 -28.50 27.57 24.35
N GLU A 68 -29.20 26.82 23.52
CA GLU A 68 -29.81 25.56 23.92
C GLU A 68 -28.78 24.44 23.93
N ALA A 69 -28.82 23.58 24.94
CA ALA A 69 -27.97 22.41 25.03
C ALA A 69 -28.76 21.18 24.50
N ILE A 70 -28.22 20.53 23.48
CA ILE A 70 -28.79 19.33 22.88
C ILE A 70 -27.87 18.15 23.15
N SER A 71 -28.39 17.13 23.85
CA SER A 71 -27.66 15.87 23.99
C SER A 71 -27.79 15.06 22.71
N GLY A 72 -26.65 14.59 22.18
CA GLY A 72 -26.60 13.83 20.93
C GLY A 72 -25.50 12.77 20.95
N GLY A 73 -25.40 11.98 19.89
CA GLY A 73 -24.44 10.88 19.71
C GLY A 73 -23.43 11.11 18.61
N ASN A 74 -23.35 12.32 18.04
CA ASN A 74 -22.49 12.60 16.88
C ASN A 74 -20.98 12.56 17.20
N PHE A 75 -20.62 12.43 18.47
CA PHE A 75 -19.24 12.18 18.94
C PHE A 75 -18.78 10.76 18.70
N HIS A 76 -19.66 9.81 18.36
CA HIS A 76 -19.31 8.40 18.29
C HIS A 76 -18.44 8.11 17.06
N GLY A 77 -17.18 7.71 17.30
CA GLY A 77 -16.14 7.56 16.25
C GLY A 77 -16.24 6.29 15.40
N GLN A 78 -17.36 5.55 15.43
CA GLN A 78 -17.52 4.31 14.68
C GLN A 78 -17.37 4.47 13.16
N PRO A 79 -17.88 5.53 12.50
CA PRO A 79 -17.65 5.71 11.08
C PRO A 79 -16.17 5.74 10.68
N LEU A 80 -15.36 6.47 11.46
CA LEU A 80 -13.91 6.53 11.24
C LEU A 80 -13.22 5.20 11.59
N ALA A 81 -13.64 4.53 12.67
CA ALA A 81 -13.06 3.25 13.08
C ALA A 81 -13.20 2.20 11.97
N MET A 82 -14.37 2.04 11.39
CA MET A 82 -14.63 1.11 10.30
C MET A 82 -13.87 1.49 9.02
N ALA A 83 -13.85 2.77 8.67
CA ALA A 83 -13.13 3.23 7.49
C ALA A 83 -11.61 3.02 7.62
N LEU A 84 -11.04 3.23 8.80
CA LEU A 84 -9.62 2.99 9.10
C LEU A 84 -9.26 1.50 9.03
N ASP A 85 -10.09 0.61 9.56
CA ASP A 85 -9.85 -0.83 9.43
C ASP A 85 -9.96 -1.29 7.96
N TYR A 86 -10.91 -0.77 7.20
CA TYR A 86 -11.01 -1.04 5.76
C TYR A 86 -9.79 -0.53 4.99
N ALA A 87 -9.32 0.67 5.29
CA ALA A 87 -8.11 1.24 4.69
C ALA A 87 -6.85 0.46 5.11
N THR A 88 -6.82 -0.10 6.32
CA THR A 88 -5.72 -0.98 6.79
C THR A 88 -5.60 -2.22 5.91
N VAL A 89 -6.72 -2.90 5.62
CA VAL A 89 -6.75 -4.05 4.70
C VAL A 89 -6.27 -3.64 3.30
N ALA A 90 -6.73 -2.51 2.81
CA ALA A 90 -6.34 -2.01 1.49
C ALA A 90 -4.84 -1.66 1.39
N ALA A 91 -4.26 -1.07 2.43
CA ALA A 91 -2.83 -0.77 2.50
C ALA A 91 -1.99 -2.07 2.61
N ALA A 92 -2.44 -3.03 3.41
CA ALA A 92 -1.80 -4.35 3.51
C ALA A 92 -1.79 -5.08 2.16
N GLU A 93 -2.86 -4.98 1.35
CA GLU A 93 -2.95 -5.60 0.04
C GLU A 93 -1.98 -4.96 -0.98
N ILE A 94 -1.75 -3.63 -0.91
CA ILE A 94 -0.69 -2.99 -1.71
C ILE A 94 0.68 -3.58 -1.36
N GLY A 95 0.96 -3.79 -0.08
CA GLY A 95 2.19 -4.45 0.38
C GLY A 95 2.32 -5.89 -0.13
N ASN A 96 1.22 -6.64 -0.10
CA ASN A 96 1.16 -8.01 -0.59
C ASN A 96 1.55 -8.11 -2.07
N ILE A 97 0.92 -7.34 -2.93
CA ILE A 97 1.20 -7.39 -4.37
C ILE A 97 2.60 -6.84 -4.69
N ALA A 98 3.12 -5.89 -3.90
CA ALA A 98 4.48 -5.39 -4.00
C ALA A 98 5.51 -6.48 -3.67
N ASP A 99 5.35 -7.21 -2.57
CA ASP A 99 6.22 -8.34 -2.23
C ASP A 99 6.19 -9.43 -3.31
N ARG A 100 5.03 -9.71 -3.92
CA ARG A 100 4.96 -10.64 -5.06
C ARG A 100 5.80 -10.17 -6.26
N ARG A 101 5.88 -8.87 -6.51
CA ARG A 101 6.76 -8.32 -7.56
C ARG A 101 8.25 -8.37 -7.17
N CYS A 102 8.60 -8.10 -5.91
CA CYS A 102 9.95 -8.33 -5.41
C CYS A 102 10.38 -9.78 -5.65
N TYR A 103 9.55 -10.75 -5.24
CA TYR A 103 9.82 -12.17 -5.47
C TYR A 103 10.00 -12.48 -6.96
N LEU A 104 9.13 -11.98 -7.82
CA LEU A 104 9.18 -12.18 -9.28
C LEU A 104 10.51 -11.67 -9.89
N LEU A 105 11.01 -10.54 -9.43
CA LEU A 105 12.28 -9.97 -9.89
C LEU A 105 13.48 -10.85 -9.50
N LEU A 106 13.41 -11.56 -8.37
CA LEU A 106 14.49 -12.36 -7.81
C LEU A 106 14.54 -13.82 -8.30
N GLU A 107 13.48 -14.30 -8.96
CA GLU A 107 13.37 -15.72 -9.39
C GLU A 107 14.42 -16.16 -10.41
N GLY A 108 15.08 -15.24 -11.10
CA GLY A 108 15.98 -15.57 -12.21
C GLY A 108 15.27 -15.96 -13.48
N LYS A 109 14.10 -15.39 -13.70
CA LYS A 109 13.28 -15.55 -14.91
C LYS A 109 13.28 -14.28 -15.76
N ASN A 110 12.70 -14.38 -16.95
CA ASN A 110 12.49 -13.23 -17.85
C ASN A 110 13.78 -12.51 -18.25
N GLY A 111 14.89 -13.24 -18.34
CA GLY A 111 16.20 -12.69 -18.69
C GLY A 111 16.85 -11.87 -17.57
N LEU A 112 16.36 -11.96 -16.35
CA LEU A 112 17.00 -11.43 -15.16
C LEU A 112 17.83 -12.52 -14.47
N PRO A 113 18.99 -12.22 -13.89
CA PRO A 113 19.75 -13.18 -13.12
C PRO A 113 19.05 -13.44 -11.77
N ARG A 114 19.23 -14.64 -11.22
CA ARG A 114 18.77 -14.99 -9.87
C ARG A 114 19.29 -13.98 -8.84
N LEU A 115 18.41 -13.56 -7.93
CA LEU A 115 18.73 -12.63 -6.84
C LEU A 115 19.31 -11.28 -7.32
N LEU A 116 19.09 -10.95 -8.59
CA LEU A 116 19.61 -9.74 -9.25
C LEU A 116 21.13 -9.55 -9.07
N THR A 117 21.88 -10.64 -9.15
CA THR A 117 23.36 -10.65 -9.11
C THR A 117 23.93 -11.57 -10.18
N THR A 118 25.10 -11.21 -10.72
CA THR A 118 25.82 -12.02 -11.72
C THR A 118 26.45 -13.28 -11.13
N ASN A 119 26.69 -13.33 -9.83
CA ASN A 119 27.40 -14.40 -9.12
C ASN A 119 26.51 -15.05 -8.05
N SER A 120 25.27 -15.39 -8.39
CA SER A 120 24.38 -16.11 -7.45
C SER A 120 25.00 -17.45 -7.04
N GLY A 121 24.99 -17.74 -5.73
CA GLY A 121 25.67 -18.88 -5.14
C GLY A 121 26.93 -18.50 -4.35
N ARG A 122 27.70 -17.51 -4.82
CA ARG A 122 28.76 -16.85 -4.05
C ARG A 122 28.26 -15.57 -3.38
N ASN A 123 27.25 -14.95 -3.98
CA ASN A 123 26.65 -13.71 -3.53
C ASN A 123 25.14 -13.90 -3.38
N ALA A 124 24.59 -13.50 -2.24
CA ALA A 124 23.16 -13.56 -1.97
C ALA A 124 22.35 -12.49 -2.72
N GLY A 125 23.00 -11.51 -3.35
CA GLY A 125 22.33 -10.42 -4.06
C GLY A 125 21.32 -9.72 -3.17
N LEU A 126 20.07 -9.60 -3.68
CA LEU A 126 18.98 -8.95 -2.97
C LEU A 126 18.03 -9.93 -2.24
N MET A 127 18.52 -11.13 -1.89
CA MET A 127 17.73 -12.14 -1.17
C MET A 127 17.22 -11.62 0.19
N ILE A 128 18.09 -11.00 0.99
CA ILE A 128 17.72 -10.54 2.35
C ILE A 128 16.68 -9.42 2.37
N PRO A 129 16.72 -8.42 1.49
CA PRO A 129 15.61 -7.46 1.34
C PRO A 129 14.24 -8.12 1.13
N GLN A 130 14.17 -9.21 0.36
CA GLN A 130 12.91 -9.92 0.16
C GLN A 130 12.42 -10.63 1.45
N TYR A 131 13.32 -11.14 2.29
CA TYR A 131 12.92 -11.64 3.61
C TYR A 131 12.30 -10.53 4.47
N THR A 132 12.80 -9.30 4.35
CA THR A 132 12.23 -8.15 5.05
C THR A 132 10.82 -7.83 4.54
N THR A 133 10.59 -7.82 3.21
CA THR A 133 9.24 -7.59 2.68
C THR A 133 8.27 -8.69 3.11
N ALA A 134 8.68 -9.94 3.08
CA ALA A 134 7.87 -11.08 3.55
C ALA A 134 7.49 -10.97 5.03
N ALA A 135 8.45 -10.57 5.90
CA ALA A 135 8.19 -10.35 7.32
C ALA A 135 7.18 -9.22 7.55
N LEU A 136 7.36 -8.06 6.88
CA LEU A 136 6.47 -6.91 6.99
C LEU A 136 5.06 -7.20 6.46
N VAL A 137 4.93 -7.95 5.38
CA VAL A 137 3.63 -8.41 4.85
C VAL A 137 2.92 -9.32 5.85
N THR A 138 3.66 -10.22 6.50
CA THR A 138 3.09 -11.10 7.54
C THR A 138 2.65 -10.30 8.76
N GLU A 139 3.42 -9.30 9.19
CA GLU A 139 3.03 -8.38 10.26
C GLU A 139 1.76 -7.61 9.90
N ASN A 140 1.70 -7.04 8.69
CA ASN A 140 0.52 -6.33 8.19
C ASN A 140 -0.74 -7.19 8.26
N LYS A 141 -0.66 -8.48 7.95
CA LYS A 141 -1.77 -9.42 8.05
C LYS A 141 -2.34 -9.45 9.48
N THR A 142 -1.48 -9.48 10.51
CA THR A 142 -1.95 -9.49 11.90
C THR A 142 -2.64 -8.18 12.28
N LEU A 143 -2.21 -7.06 11.70
CA LEU A 143 -2.79 -5.73 11.92
C LEU A 143 -4.13 -5.52 11.19
N CYS A 144 -4.48 -6.38 10.24
CA CYS A 144 -5.77 -6.32 9.52
C CYS A 144 -6.96 -6.83 10.35
N TYR A 145 -6.74 -7.44 11.51
CA TYR A 145 -7.85 -7.85 12.38
C TYR A 145 -8.63 -6.60 12.84
N PRO A 146 -9.96 -6.50 12.55
CA PRO A 146 -10.67 -5.25 12.74
C PRO A 146 -10.87 -4.91 14.22
N ALA A 147 -10.42 -3.74 14.65
CA ALA A 147 -10.70 -3.22 15.98
C ALA A 147 -12.11 -2.63 16.08
N SER A 148 -12.63 -2.12 14.97
CA SER A 148 -13.99 -1.55 14.89
C SER A 148 -15.13 -2.58 15.11
N ALA A 149 -14.81 -3.88 15.07
CA ALA A 149 -15.76 -4.95 15.36
C ALA A 149 -15.91 -5.25 16.86
N ASP A 150 -15.08 -4.60 17.70
CA ASP A 150 -15.09 -4.79 19.17
C ASP A 150 -15.72 -3.58 19.87
N SER A 151 -16.31 -3.84 21.03
CA SER A 151 -16.82 -2.82 21.94
C SER A 151 -16.82 -3.34 23.37
N ILE A 152 -16.35 -2.50 24.31
CA ILE A 152 -16.31 -2.83 25.74
C ILE A 152 -17.02 -1.71 26.51
N PRO A 153 -18.04 -2.01 27.34
CA PRO A 153 -18.74 -1.00 28.13
C PRO A 153 -17.79 -0.21 29.05
N THR A 154 -17.97 1.09 29.07
CA THR A 154 -17.24 2.02 29.94
C THR A 154 -18.21 2.91 30.72
N SER A 155 -17.72 3.79 31.60
CA SER A 155 -18.52 4.76 32.38
C SER A 155 -19.73 4.11 33.10
N LEU A 156 -19.50 2.97 33.78
CA LEU A 156 -20.52 2.24 34.52
C LEU A 156 -21.73 1.80 33.62
N GLY A 157 -21.50 1.60 32.34
CA GLY A 157 -22.52 1.18 31.36
C GLY A 157 -23.26 2.33 30.68
N GLN A 158 -22.97 3.59 31.01
CA GLN A 158 -23.48 4.73 30.25
C GLN A 158 -22.96 4.73 28.82
N GLU A 159 -21.71 4.33 28.65
CA GLU A 159 -21.05 4.10 27.37
C GLU A 159 -21.02 2.60 27.09
N ASP A 160 -22.17 1.99 26.86
CA ASP A 160 -22.33 0.55 26.68
C ASP A 160 -21.85 0.03 25.32
N HIS A 161 -21.70 0.95 24.36
CA HIS A 161 -21.12 0.70 23.05
C HIS A 161 -20.18 1.86 22.66
N VAL A 162 -18.87 1.57 22.62
CA VAL A 162 -17.83 2.54 22.26
C VAL A 162 -17.11 2.12 20.99
N SER A 163 -16.62 3.08 20.20
CA SER A 163 -15.76 2.79 19.05
C SER A 163 -14.33 2.48 19.51
N MET A 164 -13.66 1.56 18.83
CA MET A 164 -12.23 1.30 19.00
C MET A 164 -11.38 2.02 17.94
N GLY A 165 -11.81 3.21 17.51
CA GLY A 165 -11.21 3.98 16.42
C GLY A 165 -9.75 4.36 16.65
N SER A 166 -9.35 4.64 17.90
CA SER A 166 -7.95 4.91 18.24
C SER A 166 -7.05 3.69 18.01
N ILE A 167 -7.56 2.48 18.22
CA ILE A 167 -6.85 1.24 17.91
C ILE A 167 -6.75 1.06 16.39
N SER A 168 -7.87 1.24 15.65
CA SER A 168 -7.89 1.18 14.20
C SER A 168 -6.88 2.15 13.59
N GLY A 169 -6.83 3.40 14.08
CA GLY A 169 -5.90 4.42 13.60
C GLY A 169 -4.43 4.08 13.85
N ARG A 170 -4.09 3.54 15.03
CA ARG A 170 -2.71 3.11 15.33
C ARG A 170 -2.27 1.95 14.44
N LYS A 171 -3.14 0.97 14.21
CA LYS A 171 -2.86 -0.16 13.31
C LYS A 171 -2.67 0.32 11.87
N PHE A 172 -3.54 1.19 11.40
CA PHE A 172 -3.41 1.78 10.06
C PHE A 172 -2.07 2.50 9.89
N ASN A 173 -1.67 3.35 10.85
CA ASN A 173 -0.40 4.05 10.82
C ASN A 173 0.81 3.08 10.80
N GLN A 174 0.74 1.98 11.55
CA GLN A 174 1.79 0.96 11.54
C GLN A 174 1.89 0.25 10.19
N VAL A 175 0.75 -0.11 9.58
CA VAL A 175 0.71 -0.71 8.24
C VAL A 175 1.26 0.24 7.19
N LEU A 176 0.97 1.55 7.26
CA LEU A 176 1.56 2.54 6.37
C LEU A 176 3.09 2.60 6.50
N GLY A 177 3.61 2.61 7.72
CA GLY A 177 5.06 2.59 7.95
C GLY A 177 5.75 1.32 7.45
N ASN A 178 5.07 0.18 7.48
CA ASN A 178 5.54 -1.06 6.88
C ASN A 178 5.45 -1.01 5.35
N LEU A 179 4.38 -0.46 4.81
CA LEU A 179 4.18 -0.30 3.38
C LEU A 179 5.26 0.57 2.75
N ASP A 180 5.62 1.69 3.38
CA ASP A 180 6.73 2.54 2.92
C ASP A 180 8.03 1.77 2.74
N LYS A 181 8.38 0.90 3.70
CA LYS A 181 9.57 0.05 3.63
C LYS A 181 9.48 -0.99 2.52
N ILE A 182 8.32 -1.64 2.37
CA ILE A 182 8.07 -2.62 1.30
C ILE A 182 8.24 -1.97 -0.08
N LEU A 183 7.62 -0.80 -0.29
CA LEU A 183 7.71 -0.08 -1.56
C LEU A 183 9.13 0.43 -1.84
N ALA A 184 9.87 0.85 -0.82
CA ALA A 184 11.28 1.25 -0.97
C ALA A 184 12.14 0.07 -1.42
N ILE A 185 11.92 -1.13 -0.88
CA ILE A 185 12.61 -2.35 -1.29
C ILE A 185 12.22 -2.73 -2.72
N GLU A 186 10.93 -2.71 -3.06
CA GLU A 186 10.46 -2.98 -4.42
C GLU A 186 11.11 -2.03 -5.44
N LEU A 187 11.16 -0.75 -5.13
CA LEU A 187 11.76 0.27 -5.99
C LEU A 187 13.26 0.03 -6.20
N ARG A 188 13.99 -0.36 -5.13
CA ARG A 188 15.40 -0.74 -5.20
C ARG A 188 15.62 -1.98 -6.07
N ASP A 189 14.81 -3.01 -5.88
CA ASP A 189 14.88 -4.25 -6.65
C ASP A 189 14.60 -3.99 -8.13
N ALA A 190 13.61 -3.15 -8.44
CA ALA A 190 13.29 -2.73 -9.80
C ALA A 190 14.43 -1.91 -10.43
N ALA A 191 15.07 -1.02 -9.66
CA ALA A 191 16.21 -0.23 -10.12
C ALA A 191 17.42 -1.14 -10.43
N GLN A 192 17.67 -2.15 -9.62
CA GLN A 192 18.73 -3.14 -9.87
C GLN A 192 18.39 -4.02 -11.09
N ALA A 193 17.15 -4.48 -11.22
CA ALA A 193 16.70 -5.27 -12.36
C ALA A 193 16.87 -4.50 -13.70
N ARG A 194 16.65 -3.18 -13.66
CA ARG A 194 16.82 -2.28 -14.81
C ARG A 194 18.26 -2.37 -15.36
N GLU A 195 19.29 -2.51 -14.53
CA GLU A 195 20.68 -2.58 -14.98
C GLU A 195 20.96 -3.79 -15.88
N PHE A 196 20.29 -4.90 -15.61
CA PHE A 196 20.39 -6.11 -16.45
C PHE A 196 19.61 -6.03 -17.77
N ARG A 197 18.86 -4.93 -17.97
CA ARG A 197 18.11 -4.65 -19.20
C ARG A 197 18.77 -3.64 -20.11
N ARG A 198 19.93 -3.10 -19.74
CA ARG A 198 20.71 -2.22 -20.61
C ARG A 198 21.10 -2.94 -21.93
N PRO A 199 21.19 -2.22 -23.06
CA PRO A 199 21.09 -0.76 -23.20
C PRO A 199 19.65 -0.22 -23.40
N LEU A 200 18.61 -1.07 -23.47
CA LEU A 200 17.24 -0.64 -23.81
C LEU A 200 16.68 0.36 -22.77
N PRO A 201 16.36 1.60 -23.17
CA PRO A 201 15.82 2.57 -22.23
C PRO A 201 14.37 2.27 -21.87
N PHE A 202 13.98 2.68 -20.68
CA PHE A 202 12.60 2.84 -20.29
C PHE A 202 12.02 4.16 -20.81
N SER A 203 10.78 4.49 -20.45
CA SER A 203 10.25 5.81 -20.76
C SER A 203 11.11 6.92 -20.13
N ALA A 204 11.13 8.10 -20.74
CA ALA A 204 11.94 9.24 -20.26
C ALA A 204 11.64 9.59 -18.80
N TRP A 205 10.37 9.46 -18.38
CA TRP A 205 9.96 9.71 -17.00
C TRP A 205 10.58 8.69 -16.04
N LEU A 206 10.52 7.39 -16.35
CA LEU A 206 11.11 6.35 -15.52
C LEU A 206 12.64 6.47 -15.42
N GLU A 207 13.32 6.78 -16.52
CA GLU A 207 14.78 7.03 -16.50
C GLU A 207 15.15 8.25 -15.66
N PHE A 208 14.30 9.29 -15.65
CA PHE A 208 14.49 10.45 -14.78
C PHE A 208 14.35 10.07 -13.31
N GLN A 209 13.29 9.34 -12.93
CA GLN A 209 13.08 8.89 -11.55
C GLN A 209 14.23 8.00 -11.05
N LEU A 210 14.69 7.06 -11.88
CA LEU A 210 15.84 6.19 -11.54
C LEU A 210 17.14 6.99 -11.32
N ARG A 211 17.34 8.07 -12.07
CA ARG A 211 18.48 8.97 -11.84
C ARG A 211 18.41 9.69 -10.50
N LEU A 212 17.22 10.22 -10.16
CA LEU A 212 17.01 10.88 -8.87
C LEU A 212 17.30 9.94 -7.69
N MET A 213 16.81 8.70 -7.76
CA MET A 213 17.06 7.71 -6.72
C MET A 213 18.57 7.45 -6.50
N ARG A 214 19.32 7.33 -7.59
CA ARG A 214 20.77 7.05 -7.51
C ARG A 214 21.60 8.20 -6.95
N GLN A 215 21.07 9.41 -6.95
CA GLN A 215 21.74 10.56 -6.32
C GLN A 215 21.54 10.59 -4.81
N GLN A 216 20.61 9.80 -4.27
CA GLN A 216 20.29 9.73 -2.85
C GLN A 216 20.87 8.50 -2.14
N VAL A 217 21.50 7.58 -2.89
CA VAL A 217 22.14 6.35 -2.42
C VAL A 217 23.63 6.36 -2.76
#